data_c9538dccd69b1f71eec9c3406ec7d109
#
_entry.id   c9538dccd69b1f71eec9c3406ec7d109
#
_cell.length_a   1.000
_cell.length_b   1.000
_cell.length_c   1.000
_cell.angle_alpha   90.00
_cell.angle_beta   90.00
_cell.angle_gamma   90.00
#
_symmetry.space_group_name_H-M   'P 1'
#
loop_
_entity.id
_entity.type
_entity.pdbx_description
1 polymer ?
#
loop_
_entity_poly.entity_id
_entity_poly.type
_entity_poly.pdbx_seq_one_letter_code
_entity_poly.pdbx_strand_id
1 'polypeptide(L)'
;MTTEVQVRDAIVAYLNPAWALTYPTVKLFYENAVKVDLDAVGSSFLRVMIEFTDSVRQGIDLAPYTASYGEVILQLFSKEGQGTRDALVKLNYLRELLKYQLLTGVDLDCPRFGRKQSRNGWTSQDLIVPFYFFQ
;
A
#
# COMPACT_ATOMS: atom_id res chain seq x y z
N MET A 1 -20.27 1.61 -10.56
CA MET A 1 -19.07 2.05 -11.28
C MET A 1 -18.12 2.70 -10.27
N THR A 2 -16.88 2.23 -10.22
CA THR A 2 -15.89 2.68 -9.24
C THR A 2 -14.88 3.60 -9.90
N THR A 3 -14.55 4.72 -9.24
CA THR A 3 -13.54 5.66 -9.73
C THR A 3 -12.23 5.47 -8.95
N GLU A 4 -11.15 6.01 -9.50
CA GLU A 4 -9.83 5.98 -8.85
C GLU A 4 -9.87 6.67 -7.47
N VAL A 5 -10.65 7.74 -7.34
CA VAL A 5 -10.83 8.42 -6.04
C VAL A 5 -11.48 7.47 -5.03
N GLN A 6 -12.51 6.74 -5.45
CA GLN A 6 -13.20 5.79 -4.58
C GLN A 6 -12.30 4.62 -4.18
N VAL A 7 -11.45 4.15 -5.10
CA VAL A 7 -10.45 3.11 -4.81
C VAL A 7 -9.47 3.58 -3.75
N ARG A 8 -8.92 4.78 -3.93
CA ARG A 8 -8.00 5.38 -2.97
C ARG A 8 -8.66 5.51 -1.59
N ASP A 9 -9.86 6.04 -1.56
CA ASP A 9 -10.59 6.27 -0.32
C ASP A 9 -10.91 4.95 0.40
N ALA A 10 -11.27 3.90 -0.34
CA ALA A 10 -11.52 2.57 0.23
C ALA A 10 -10.27 1.97 0.85
N ILE A 11 -9.13 2.08 0.18
CA ILE A 11 -7.85 1.57 0.68
C ILE A 11 -7.42 2.34 1.93
N VAL A 12 -7.49 3.66 1.91
CA VAL A 12 -7.13 4.51 3.04
C VAL A 12 -8.03 4.22 4.25
N ALA A 13 -9.33 4.11 4.03
CA ALA A 13 -10.29 3.83 5.10
C ALA A 13 -10.09 2.46 5.74
N TYR A 14 -9.61 1.49 4.97
CA TYR A 14 -9.31 0.16 5.49
C TYR A 14 -7.98 0.10 6.24
N LEU A 15 -6.95 0.72 5.68
CA LEU A 15 -5.58 0.63 6.18
C LEU A 15 -5.34 1.47 7.43
N ASN A 16 -5.79 2.73 7.44
CA ASN A 16 -5.46 3.68 8.51
C ASN A 16 -5.88 3.20 9.91
N PRO A 17 -7.15 2.78 10.14
CA PRO A 17 -7.54 2.35 11.48
C PRO A 17 -6.80 1.10 11.94
N ALA A 18 -6.58 0.14 11.05
CA ALA A 18 -5.90 -1.11 11.38
C ALA A 18 -4.44 -0.86 11.74
N TRP A 19 -3.75 -0.02 10.98
CA TRP A 19 -2.35 0.33 11.27
C TRP A 19 -2.23 1.11 12.58
N ALA A 20 -3.08 2.11 12.80
CA ALA A 20 -3.06 2.91 14.01
C ALA A 20 -3.34 2.08 15.26
N LEU A 21 -4.19 1.07 15.15
CA LEU A 21 -4.50 0.17 16.27
C LEU A 21 -3.32 -0.75 16.61
N THR A 22 -2.64 -1.28 15.61
CA THR A 22 -1.58 -2.28 15.79
C THR A 22 -0.21 -1.65 16.01
N TYR A 23 0.10 -0.57 15.29
CA TYR A 23 1.39 0.12 15.33
C TYR A 23 1.21 1.63 15.54
N PRO A 24 0.68 2.06 16.69
CA PRO A 24 0.34 3.47 16.91
C PRO A 24 1.56 4.40 16.95
N THR A 25 2.76 3.86 17.19
CA THR A 25 4.00 4.66 17.26
C THR A 25 4.75 4.73 15.92
N VAL A 26 4.34 3.94 14.92
CA VAL A 26 4.94 3.94 13.60
C VAL A 26 4.08 4.78 12.67
N LYS A 27 4.61 5.93 12.24
CA LYS A 27 3.86 6.87 11.42
C LYS A 27 3.61 6.33 10.02
N LEU A 28 2.45 6.67 9.48
CA LEU A 28 2.00 6.30 8.14
C LEU A 28 1.88 7.56 7.29
N PHE A 29 2.54 7.55 6.13
CA PHE A 29 2.50 8.66 5.18
C PHE A 29 1.99 8.17 3.82
N TYR A 30 1.15 8.98 3.19
CA TYR A 30 0.74 8.76 1.80
C TYR A 30 1.60 9.60 0.87
N GLU A 31 1.72 9.17 -0.37
CA GLU A 31 2.44 9.93 -1.39
C GLU A 31 1.81 11.32 -1.58
N ASN A 32 2.64 12.30 -1.94
CA ASN A 32 2.23 13.70 -2.11
C ASN A 32 1.65 14.34 -0.85
N ALA A 33 1.84 13.72 0.30
CA ALA A 33 1.52 14.30 1.58
C ALA A 33 2.64 15.25 2.02
N VAL A 34 2.55 15.75 3.24
CA VAL A 34 3.57 16.63 3.82
C VAL A 34 4.94 15.98 3.75
N LYS A 35 5.98 16.78 3.44
CA LYS A 35 7.36 16.31 3.40
C LYS A 35 7.73 15.66 4.74
N VAL A 36 8.30 14.46 4.65
CA VAL A 36 8.69 13.70 5.84
C VAL A 36 9.97 14.29 6.43
N ASP A 37 9.92 14.65 7.73
CA ASP A 37 11.10 14.99 8.49
C ASP A 37 11.66 13.69 9.11
N LEU A 38 12.74 13.19 8.54
CA LEU A 38 13.33 11.92 8.96
C LEU A 38 13.84 11.93 10.40
N ASP A 39 14.22 13.10 10.92
CA ASP A 39 14.67 13.21 12.30
C ASP A 39 13.51 13.12 13.30
N ALA A 40 12.31 13.43 12.87
CA ALA A 40 11.12 13.44 13.72
C ALA A 40 10.32 12.13 13.72
N VAL A 41 10.58 11.20 12.78
CA VAL A 41 9.78 9.98 12.65
C VAL A 41 10.26 8.79 13.49
N GLY A 42 11.34 8.96 14.24
CA GLY A 42 11.86 7.88 15.09
C GLY A 42 12.62 6.84 14.29
N SER A 43 12.44 5.55 14.64
CA SER A 43 13.22 4.45 14.09
C SER A 43 12.63 3.80 12.84
N SER A 44 11.34 4.01 12.56
CA SER A 44 10.69 3.44 11.39
C SER A 44 9.45 4.23 11.01
N PHE A 45 9.08 4.15 9.74
CA PHE A 45 7.83 4.72 9.24
C PHE A 45 7.37 3.95 8.00
N LEU A 46 6.08 4.03 7.70
CA LEU A 46 5.47 3.40 6.55
C LEU A 46 5.03 4.46 5.55
N ARG A 47 5.40 4.30 4.30
CA ARG A 47 4.95 5.14 3.19
C ARG A 47 4.06 4.32 2.27
N VAL A 48 2.90 4.86 1.91
CA VAL A 48 1.94 4.18 1.04
C VAL A 48 1.80 4.95 -0.26
N MET A 49 1.96 4.24 -1.38
CA MET A 49 1.73 4.77 -2.72
C MET A 49 0.65 3.93 -3.40
N ILE A 50 -0.25 4.57 -4.11
CA ILE A 50 -1.29 3.90 -4.88
C ILE A 50 -1.08 4.27 -6.35
N GLU A 51 -0.78 3.29 -7.17
CA GLU A 51 -0.51 3.48 -8.59
C GLU A 51 -1.55 2.77 -9.43
N PHE A 52 -2.06 3.45 -10.44
CA PHE A 52 -2.99 2.91 -11.42
C PHE A 52 -2.21 2.59 -12.68
N THR A 53 -2.22 1.31 -13.08
CA THR A 53 -1.27 0.83 -14.10
C THR A 53 -1.90 0.58 -15.46
N ASP A 54 -3.10 0.02 -15.50
CA ASP A 54 -3.69 -0.40 -16.76
C ASP A 54 -5.22 -0.40 -16.70
N SER A 55 -5.86 -0.33 -17.87
CA SER A 55 -7.30 -0.43 -18.03
C SER A 55 -7.60 -1.24 -19.26
N VAL A 56 -8.42 -2.27 -19.12
CA VAL A 56 -8.75 -3.19 -20.19
C VAL A 56 -10.26 -3.25 -20.37
N ARG A 57 -10.70 -3.05 -21.60
CA ARG A 57 -12.12 -3.20 -21.96
C ARG A 57 -12.56 -4.65 -21.76
N GLN A 58 -13.66 -4.84 -21.07
CA GLN A 58 -14.27 -6.13 -20.85
C GLN A 58 -15.62 -6.19 -21.57
N GLY A 59 -15.87 -7.33 -22.23
CA GLY A 59 -17.12 -7.55 -22.93
C GLY A 59 -17.13 -6.95 -24.34
N ILE A 60 -18.12 -7.35 -25.10
CA ILE A 60 -18.32 -6.93 -26.49
C ILE A 60 -19.65 -6.20 -26.70
N ASP A 61 -20.35 -5.88 -25.61
CA ASP A 61 -21.65 -5.21 -25.62
C ASP A 61 -21.54 -3.74 -26.02
N LEU A 62 -22.69 -3.13 -26.29
CA LEU A 62 -22.77 -1.70 -26.60
C LEU A 62 -22.31 -0.80 -25.44
N ALA A 63 -22.40 -1.31 -24.20
CA ALA A 63 -21.96 -0.62 -23.01
C ALA A 63 -20.97 -1.51 -22.23
N PRO A 64 -19.78 -1.76 -22.77
CA PRO A 64 -18.79 -2.58 -22.08
C PRO A 64 -18.29 -1.86 -20.84
N TYR A 65 -17.93 -2.62 -19.81
CA TYR A 65 -17.25 -2.08 -18.65
C TYR A 65 -15.74 -2.22 -18.81
N THR A 66 -15.01 -1.42 -18.06
CA THR A 66 -13.55 -1.42 -18.08
C THR A 66 -13.02 -2.03 -16.79
N ALA A 67 -12.18 -3.04 -16.92
CA ALA A 67 -11.40 -3.56 -15.81
C ALA A 67 -10.13 -2.72 -15.68
N SER A 68 -9.93 -2.13 -14.53
CA SER A 68 -8.77 -1.30 -14.25
C SER A 68 -7.92 -1.94 -13.17
N TYR A 69 -6.61 -1.80 -13.31
CA TYR A 69 -5.63 -2.45 -12.47
C TYR A 69 -4.71 -1.43 -11.84
N GLY A 70 -4.18 -1.77 -10.69
CA GLY A 70 -3.19 -0.96 -10.04
C GLY A 70 -2.47 -1.72 -8.96
N GLU A 71 -1.65 -1.02 -8.21
CA GLU A 71 -0.87 -1.57 -7.12
C GLU A 71 -0.84 -0.62 -5.95
N VAL A 72 -0.99 -1.16 -4.74
CA VAL A 72 -0.66 -0.45 -3.51
C VAL A 72 0.76 -0.84 -3.15
N ILE A 73 1.65 0.14 -3.06
CA ILE A 73 3.05 -0.07 -2.71
C ILE A 73 3.25 0.45 -1.30
N LEU A 74 3.57 -0.48 -0.40
CA LEU A 74 3.81 -0.18 1.00
C LEU A 74 5.30 -0.27 1.25
N GLN A 75 5.93 0.86 1.51
CA GLN A 75 7.36 0.94 1.77
C GLN A 75 7.59 1.13 3.25
N LEU A 76 8.17 0.14 3.90
CA LEU A 76 8.54 0.25 5.30
C LEU A 76 10.01 0.66 5.40
N PHE A 77 10.23 1.82 6.02
CA PHE A 77 11.56 2.37 6.25
C PHE A 77 11.99 2.11 7.68
N SER A 78 13.21 1.65 7.85
CA SER A 78 13.84 1.42 9.16
C SER A 78 15.24 1.98 9.14
N LYS A 79 15.72 2.49 10.29
CA LYS A 79 17.11 2.93 10.41
C LYS A 79 18.05 1.73 10.25
N GLU A 80 19.18 1.96 9.61
CA GLU A 80 20.22 0.95 9.49
C GLU A 80 20.71 0.48 10.87
N GLY A 81 21.06 -0.80 10.96
CA GLY A 81 21.57 -1.39 12.20
C GLY A 81 20.48 -1.97 13.11
N GLN A 82 19.21 -1.83 12.76
CA GLN A 82 18.10 -2.40 13.56
C GLN A 82 17.70 -3.82 13.15
N GLY A 83 18.33 -4.36 12.11
CA GLY A 83 18.02 -5.67 11.60
C GLY A 83 16.74 -5.68 10.75
N THR A 84 16.44 -6.85 10.19
CA THR A 84 15.34 -7.02 9.25
C THR A 84 14.10 -7.66 9.87
N ARG A 85 14.22 -8.25 11.05
CA ARG A 85 13.14 -9.02 11.66
C ARG A 85 11.90 -8.16 11.95
N ASP A 86 12.09 -6.99 12.58
CA ASP A 86 10.98 -6.11 12.92
C ASP A 86 10.26 -5.59 11.68
N ALA A 87 11.03 -5.27 10.63
CA ALA A 87 10.47 -4.86 9.35
C ALA A 87 9.62 -5.99 8.74
N LEU A 88 10.13 -7.21 8.74
CA LEU A 88 9.40 -8.36 8.20
C LEU A 88 8.14 -8.68 9.02
N VAL A 89 8.18 -8.54 10.34
CA VAL A 89 6.98 -8.74 11.18
C VAL A 89 5.89 -7.76 10.80
N LYS A 90 6.24 -6.48 10.63
CA LYS A 90 5.27 -5.45 10.23
C LYS A 90 4.73 -5.69 8.83
N LEU A 91 5.59 -6.07 7.89
CA LEU A 91 5.17 -6.35 6.51
C LEU A 91 4.35 -7.63 6.42
N ASN A 92 4.64 -8.64 7.23
CA ASN A 92 3.80 -9.84 7.30
C ASN A 92 2.41 -9.51 7.84
N TYR A 93 2.32 -8.62 8.83
CA TYR A 93 1.04 -8.13 9.32
C TYR A 93 0.25 -7.46 8.19
N LEU A 94 0.88 -6.58 7.43
CA LEU A 94 0.24 -5.91 6.30
C LEU A 94 -0.18 -6.89 5.21
N ARG A 95 0.65 -7.88 4.92
CA ARG A 95 0.32 -8.91 3.94
C ARG A 95 -0.95 -9.67 4.33
N GLU A 96 -1.04 -10.12 5.57
CA GLU A 96 -2.23 -10.85 6.04
C GLU A 96 -3.46 -9.94 6.13
N LEU A 97 -3.26 -8.67 6.48
CA LEU A 97 -4.35 -7.69 6.54
C LEU A 97 -4.96 -7.43 5.16
N LEU A 98 -4.13 -7.32 4.13
CA LEU A 98 -4.56 -6.89 2.79
C LEU A 98 -4.80 -8.05 1.82
N LYS A 99 -4.30 -9.23 2.14
CA LYS A 99 -4.35 -10.39 1.24
C LYS A 99 -5.80 -10.77 0.90
N TYR A 100 -6.09 -10.77 -0.40
CA TYR A 100 -7.39 -11.16 -0.96
C TYR A 100 -8.59 -10.43 -0.36
N GLN A 101 -8.41 -9.22 0.13
CA GLN A 101 -9.51 -8.46 0.72
C GLN A 101 -10.40 -7.85 -0.37
N LEU A 102 -11.69 -8.03 -0.18
CA LEU A 102 -12.71 -7.42 -1.03
C LEU A 102 -13.19 -6.15 -0.33
N LEU A 103 -12.70 -5.01 -0.79
CA LEU A 103 -13.12 -3.72 -0.28
C LEU A 103 -14.28 -3.18 -1.13
N THR A 104 -14.92 -2.11 -0.67
CA THR A 104 -16.00 -1.50 -1.42
C THR A 104 -15.50 -1.00 -2.77
N GLY A 105 -15.86 -1.71 -3.82
CA GLY A 105 -15.54 -1.34 -5.20
C GLY A 105 -14.14 -1.70 -5.68
N VAL A 106 -13.32 -2.37 -4.87
CA VAL A 106 -11.98 -2.79 -5.28
C VAL A 106 -11.60 -4.13 -4.67
N ASP A 107 -11.00 -4.99 -5.49
CA ASP A 107 -10.53 -6.30 -5.07
C ASP A 107 -9.02 -6.29 -4.94
N LEU A 108 -8.53 -6.59 -3.73
CA LEU A 108 -7.11 -6.73 -3.48
C LEU A 108 -6.67 -8.18 -3.76
N ASP A 109 -5.54 -8.32 -4.43
CA ASP A 109 -4.98 -9.63 -4.77
C ASP A 109 -3.88 -10.02 -3.78
N CYS A 110 -3.12 -11.06 -4.12
CA CYS A 110 -2.07 -11.58 -3.26
C CYS A 110 -0.89 -10.60 -3.19
N PRO A 111 -0.52 -10.13 -2.00
CA PRO A 111 0.66 -9.28 -1.85
C PRO A 111 1.95 -10.04 -2.17
N ARG A 112 2.95 -9.32 -2.67
CA ARG A 112 4.29 -9.84 -2.90
C ARG A 112 5.33 -8.86 -2.37
N PHE A 113 6.47 -9.36 -1.95
CA PHE A 113 7.59 -8.50 -1.59
C PHE A 113 8.22 -7.92 -2.85
N GLY A 114 8.53 -6.64 -2.77
CA GLY A 114 9.18 -5.92 -3.86
C GLY A 114 10.64 -5.65 -3.54
N ARG A 115 11.07 -4.42 -3.87
CA ARG A 115 12.47 -4.02 -3.78
C ARG A 115 12.89 -3.76 -2.35
N LYS A 116 14.14 -4.13 -2.04
CA LYS A 116 14.81 -3.77 -0.79
C LYS A 116 15.93 -2.78 -1.14
N GLN A 117 15.98 -1.66 -0.43
CA GLN A 117 16.96 -0.60 -0.68
C GLN A 117 17.57 -0.10 0.63
N SER A 118 18.82 0.37 0.54
CA SER A 118 19.47 1.09 1.65
C SER A 118 19.97 2.41 1.12
N ARG A 119 19.63 3.51 1.81
CA ARG A 119 20.01 4.86 1.39
C ARG A 119 20.00 5.82 2.58
N ASN A 120 21.05 6.61 2.71
CA ASN A 120 21.14 7.68 3.72
C ASN A 120 20.88 7.22 5.16
N GLY A 121 21.37 6.03 5.51
CA GLY A 121 21.16 5.48 6.86
C GLY A 121 19.80 4.83 7.07
N TRP A 122 18.99 4.70 6.03
CA TRP A 122 17.69 4.06 6.07
C TRP A 122 17.66 2.83 5.15
N THR A 123 16.96 1.80 5.60
CA THR A 123 16.67 0.60 4.80
C THR A 123 15.17 0.56 4.53
N SER A 124 14.77 0.32 3.29
CA SER A 124 13.37 0.16 2.93
C SER A 124 13.11 -1.21 2.33
N GLN A 125 11.93 -1.75 2.61
CA GLN A 125 11.42 -2.97 2.00
C GLN A 125 10.02 -2.69 1.48
N ASP A 126 9.76 -3.06 0.24
CA ASP A 126 8.45 -2.85 -0.39
C ASP A 126 7.59 -4.08 -0.24
N LEU A 127 6.31 -3.87 0.03
CA LEU A 127 5.25 -4.86 -0.12
C LEU A 127 4.29 -4.33 -1.17
N ILE A 128 4.04 -5.10 -2.22
CA ILE A 128 3.21 -4.69 -3.35
C ILE A 128 1.93 -5.50 -3.34
N VAL A 129 0.79 -4.81 -3.30
CA VAL A 129 -0.53 -5.42 -3.29
C VAL A 129 -1.24 -5.04 -4.59
N PRO A 130 -1.32 -5.96 -5.56
CA PRO A 130 -2.08 -5.70 -6.78
C PRO A 130 -3.57 -5.59 -6.47
N PHE A 131 -4.27 -4.77 -7.24
CA PHE A 131 -5.72 -4.67 -7.13
C PHE A 131 -6.35 -4.49 -8.50
N TYR A 132 -7.66 -4.73 -8.57
CA TYR A 132 -8.46 -4.42 -9.75
C TYR A 132 -9.84 -3.91 -9.34
N PHE A 133 -10.45 -3.17 -10.25
CA PHE A 133 -11.80 -2.64 -10.07
C PHE A 133 -12.44 -2.41 -11.43
N PHE A 134 -13.76 -2.26 -11.44
CA PHE A 134 -14.52 -2.04 -12.68
C PHE A 134 -15.07 -0.61 -12.72
N GLN A 135 -14.80 0.02 -13.85
CA GLN A 135 -15.31 1.36 -14.15
C GLN A 135 -16.54 1.32 -15.04
#